data_c2df61e8995c0b40eed61ecf8c66d2d7
#
_entry.id   c2df61e8995c0b40eed61ecf8c66d2d7
#
_cell.length_a   1.000
_cell.length_b   1.000
_cell.length_c   1.000
_cell.angle_alpha   90.00
_cell.angle_beta   90.00
_cell.angle_gamma   90.00
#
_symmetry.space_group_name_H-M   'P 1'
#
loop_
_entity.id
_entity.type
_entity.pdbx_description
1 polymer ?
#
loop_
_entity_poly.entity_id
_entity_poly.type
_entity_poly.pdbx_seq_one_letter_code
_entity_poly.pdbx_strand_id
1 'polypeptide(L)'
;MYILGHILPERIAALINTPLFTRGASASGDTLLEMILRSGMQAVDCTAASLFLADETLQKAQTVAYICDDTFYRFDAKKELPAAAAWVLRQNEPLRMNTPDTESRFTSNGMDGTPYSTSGFIAVPLCIEDIRIGVLEAVNKRDGGNFSESDLSLLSLVAGYAAPVYRTSYAYGFYADAIKHREQRTEYITKETPFIASSPVMREKFELCKQLASSDIPVLIIGENGVGKASVAKQLHIHSRHANHPFIRVNCTEPAEQLLAHRLFGGTADDAAITDISDESCFKQAEGGTLFLDEAAAIPLSLQKGLLNRILQLEQSGGNIRLIASTSRDIEQLTREGDFLSELYGKLNVLPLYIPPLRQRKEDIGALAQFFLRQAAQEMRKPFTGFSADAQEALQQAEWKENIRELKNSVEYGCLNGYPPLVTAEYLFPRSAAAVLTGEIDGLKSATDVFKRTYIRTVLEKTGGNQTAAASILKIQRTYLSRLMKELNIKN
;
A
#
# COMPACT_ATOMS: atom_id res chain seq x y z
N MET A 1 27.97 -14.67 -3.46
CA MET A 1 28.25 -15.36 -4.73
C MET A 1 28.51 -16.87 -4.57
N TYR A 2 28.63 -17.41 -3.36
CA TYR A 2 28.86 -18.85 -3.09
C TYR A 2 27.57 -19.69 -2.99
N ILE A 3 26.39 -19.09 -2.91
CA ILE A 3 25.12 -19.80 -2.64
C ILE A 3 24.50 -20.42 -3.91
N LEU A 4 24.77 -19.88 -5.10
CA LEU A 4 24.12 -20.32 -6.35
C LEU A 4 24.77 -21.53 -7.04
N GLY A 5 25.96 -21.95 -6.61
CA GLY A 5 26.73 -23.04 -7.29
C GLY A 5 26.14 -24.44 -7.11
N HIS A 6 25.21 -24.64 -6.17
CA HIS A 6 24.64 -25.96 -5.85
C HIS A 6 23.18 -26.15 -6.25
N ILE A 7 22.56 -25.12 -6.86
CA ILE A 7 21.14 -25.18 -7.24
C ILE A 7 21.03 -25.47 -8.73
N LEU A 8 20.25 -26.50 -9.09
CA LEU A 8 20.00 -26.83 -10.49
C LEU A 8 19.26 -25.66 -11.18
N PRO A 9 19.67 -25.22 -12.39
CA PRO A 9 19.06 -24.12 -13.12
C PRO A 9 17.54 -24.27 -13.30
N GLU A 10 17.05 -25.48 -13.46
CA GLU A 10 15.63 -25.80 -13.61
C GLU A 10 14.81 -25.44 -12.35
N ARG A 11 15.37 -25.65 -11.16
CA ARG A 11 14.70 -25.28 -9.89
C ARG A 11 14.64 -23.78 -9.71
N ILE A 12 15.65 -23.03 -10.16
CA ILE A 12 15.65 -21.57 -10.16
C ILE A 12 14.61 -21.04 -11.15
N ALA A 13 14.53 -21.62 -12.36
CA ALA A 13 13.54 -21.24 -13.37
C ALA A 13 12.10 -21.50 -12.88
N ALA A 14 11.87 -22.63 -12.20
CA ALA A 14 10.59 -22.93 -11.59
C ALA A 14 10.20 -21.91 -10.51
N LEU A 15 11.17 -21.48 -9.68
CA LEU A 15 10.97 -20.50 -8.63
C LEU A 15 10.59 -19.12 -9.20
N ILE A 16 11.27 -18.65 -10.24
CA ILE A 16 10.98 -17.34 -10.88
C ILE A 16 9.56 -17.28 -11.45
N ASN A 17 8.99 -18.40 -11.84
CA ASN A 17 7.64 -18.50 -12.36
C ASN A 17 6.55 -18.59 -11.26
N THR A 18 6.92 -18.60 -9.98
CA THR A 18 5.92 -18.62 -8.90
C THR A 18 5.15 -17.28 -8.80
N PRO A 19 3.91 -17.31 -8.28
CA PRO A 19 3.10 -16.09 -8.12
C PRO A 19 3.80 -14.99 -7.33
N LEU A 20 4.65 -15.32 -6.36
CA LEU A 20 5.40 -14.34 -5.59
C LEU A 20 6.32 -13.49 -6.46
N PHE A 21 7.08 -14.11 -7.37
CA PHE A 21 8.03 -13.40 -8.23
C PHE A 21 7.35 -12.67 -9.40
N THR A 22 6.19 -13.18 -9.86
CA THR A 22 5.47 -12.59 -11.01
C THR A 22 4.46 -11.52 -10.62
N ARG A 23 3.83 -11.62 -9.44
CA ARG A 23 2.71 -10.75 -9.00
C ARG A 23 2.87 -10.22 -7.57
N GLY A 24 3.87 -10.65 -6.81
CA GLY A 24 4.01 -10.31 -5.40
C GLY A 24 4.07 -8.80 -5.12
N ALA A 25 4.69 -8.02 -6.02
CA ALA A 25 4.80 -6.58 -5.88
C ALA A 25 3.44 -5.84 -5.95
N SER A 26 2.41 -6.45 -6.56
CA SER A 26 1.05 -5.91 -6.64
C SER A 26 0.08 -6.53 -5.62
N ALA A 27 0.52 -7.53 -4.88
CA ALA A 27 -0.29 -8.21 -3.87
C ALA A 27 -0.21 -7.49 -2.52
N SER A 28 -1.27 -7.55 -1.73
CA SER A 28 -1.34 -6.94 -0.40
C SER A 28 -1.98 -7.87 0.62
N GLY A 29 -1.67 -7.65 1.89
CA GLY A 29 -2.29 -8.35 3.00
C GLY A 29 -2.14 -9.87 2.92
N ASP A 30 -3.23 -10.58 3.15
CA ASP A 30 -3.28 -12.06 3.22
C ASP A 30 -2.86 -12.73 1.91
N THR A 31 -3.22 -12.14 0.77
CA THR A 31 -2.82 -12.64 -0.55
C THR A 31 -1.30 -12.70 -0.69
N LEU A 32 -0.58 -11.68 -0.19
CA LEU A 32 0.88 -11.67 -0.24
C LEU A 32 1.48 -12.71 0.71
N LEU A 33 0.97 -12.84 1.94
CA LEU A 33 1.44 -13.84 2.89
C LEU A 33 1.25 -15.25 2.34
N GLU A 34 0.09 -15.54 1.74
CA GLU A 34 -0.20 -16.80 1.09
C GLU A 34 0.74 -17.07 -0.10
N MET A 35 1.03 -16.05 -0.94
CA MET A 35 1.97 -16.18 -2.05
C MET A 35 3.39 -16.50 -1.57
N ILE A 36 3.86 -15.88 -0.48
CA ILE A 36 5.17 -16.16 0.13
C ILE A 36 5.24 -17.62 0.56
N LEU A 37 4.25 -18.09 1.31
CA LEU A 37 4.19 -19.45 1.82
C LEU A 37 4.11 -20.49 0.70
N ARG A 38 3.21 -20.31 -0.28
CA ARG A 38 3.09 -21.22 -1.44
C ARG A 38 4.37 -21.27 -2.28
N SER A 39 5.03 -20.13 -2.48
CA SER A 39 6.30 -20.10 -3.20
C SER A 39 7.42 -20.81 -2.43
N GLY A 40 7.45 -20.67 -1.10
CA GLY A 40 8.36 -21.44 -0.23
C GLY A 40 8.10 -22.93 -0.32
N MET A 41 6.84 -23.36 -0.21
CA MET A 41 6.46 -24.77 -0.33
C MET A 41 6.83 -25.36 -1.69
N GLN A 42 6.58 -24.64 -2.77
CA GLN A 42 6.92 -25.10 -4.13
C GLN A 42 8.44 -25.16 -4.34
N ALA A 43 9.20 -24.23 -3.77
CA ALA A 43 10.66 -24.18 -3.91
C ALA A 43 11.34 -25.41 -3.32
N VAL A 44 10.85 -25.91 -2.18
CA VAL A 44 11.51 -26.98 -1.43
C VAL A 44 10.69 -28.28 -1.35
N ASP A 45 9.52 -28.32 -1.99
CA ASP A 45 8.61 -29.46 -2.07
C ASP A 45 8.27 -30.02 -0.66
N CYS A 46 7.68 -29.16 0.19
CA CYS A 46 7.31 -29.53 1.53
C CYS A 46 5.78 -29.65 1.70
N THR A 47 5.33 -30.21 2.82
CA THR A 47 3.89 -30.41 3.10
C THR A 47 3.28 -29.22 3.82
N ALA A 48 4.08 -28.45 4.56
CA ALA A 48 3.60 -27.27 5.29
C ALA A 48 4.67 -26.17 5.29
N ALA A 49 4.24 -24.95 5.42
CA ALA A 49 5.11 -23.79 5.59
C ALA A 49 4.50 -22.80 6.59
N SER A 50 5.35 -22.07 7.29
CA SER A 50 4.96 -21.07 8.27
C SER A 50 5.77 -19.80 8.12
N LEU A 51 5.13 -18.68 8.39
CA LEU A 51 5.73 -17.35 8.36
C LEU A 51 5.46 -16.68 9.70
N PHE A 52 6.51 -16.32 10.41
CA PHE A 52 6.46 -15.55 11.64
C PHE A 52 6.98 -14.15 11.37
N LEU A 53 6.13 -13.15 11.51
CA LEU A 53 6.53 -11.74 11.45
C LEU A 53 6.74 -11.26 12.88
N ALA A 54 7.93 -10.78 13.17
CA ALA A 54 8.34 -10.37 14.51
C ALA A 54 7.93 -8.93 14.81
N ASP A 55 7.73 -8.63 16.08
CA ASP A 55 7.62 -7.26 16.57
C ASP A 55 8.99 -6.55 16.61
N GLU A 56 8.99 -5.26 16.92
CA GLU A 56 10.21 -4.46 17.02
C GLU A 56 11.23 -5.00 18.06
N THR A 57 10.76 -5.77 19.03
CA THR A 57 11.62 -6.35 20.07
C THR A 57 12.26 -7.67 19.66
N LEU A 58 11.83 -8.26 18.55
CA LEU A 58 12.22 -9.59 18.05
C LEU A 58 11.98 -10.73 19.04
N GLN A 59 11.07 -10.53 19.99
CA GLN A 59 10.74 -11.53 21.01
C GLN A 59 9.38 -12.18 20.77
N LYS A 60 8.45 -11.46 20.15
CA LYS A 60 7.09 -11.93 19.92
C LYS A 60 6.75 -11.90 18.44
N ALA A 61 5.96 -12.87 18.00
CA ALA A 61 5.33 -12.82 16.70
C ALA A 61 4.16 -11.83 16.75
N GLN A 62 4.14 -10.87 15.82
CA GLN A 62 3.01 -9.97 15.61
C GLN A 62 1.96 -10.61 14.72
N THR A 63 2.40 -11.30 13.69
CA THR A 63 1.55 -12.06 12.76
C THR A 63 2.16 -13.43 12.53
N VAL A 64 1.32 -14.46 12.59
CA VAL A 64 1.67 -15.84 12.24
C VAL A 64 0.77 -16.26 11.10
N ALA A 65 1.37 -16.64 9.96
CA ALA A 65 0.65 -17.24 8.84
C ALA A 65 1.22 -18.61 8.53
N TYR A 66 0.39 -19.57 8.17
CA TYR A 66 0.86 -20.89 7.75
C TYR A 66 -0.07 -21.55 6.74
N ILE A 67 0.48 -22.49 5.97
CA ILE A 67 -0.27 -23.39 5.10
C ILE A 67 -0.06 -24.82 5.58
N CYS A 68 -1.15 -25.52 5.81
CA CYS A 68 -1.19 -26.94 6.10
C CYS A 68 -2.35 -27.57 5.37
N ASP A 69 -2.15 -28.77 4.77
CA ASP A 69 -3.16 -29.47 3.96
C ASP A 69 -3.81 -28.54 2.91
N ASP A 70 -2.96 -27.77 2.24
CA ASP A 70 -3.30 -26.77 1.21
C ASP A 70 -4.20 -25.62 1.65
N THR A 71 -4.50 -25.51 2.96
CA THR A 71 -5.34 -24.46 3.54
C THR A 71 -4.46 -23.38 4.19
N PHE A 72 -4.76 -22.11 3.86
CA PHE A 72 -4.09 -20.94 4.42
C PHE A 72 -4.75 -20.49 5.72
N TYR A 73 -3.95 -20.22 6.74
CA TYR A 73 -4.36 -19.69 8.05
C TYR A 73 -3.53 -18.49 8.42
N ARG A 74 -4.14 -17.48 9.05
CA ARG A 74 -3.49 -16.32 9.62
C ARG A 74 -4.00 -16.01 11.02
N PHE A 75 -3.09 -15.62 11.89
CA PHE A 75 -3.40 -15.16 13.25
C PHE A 75 -2.59 -13.91 13.58
N ASP A 76 -3.26 -12.85 13.97
CA ASP A 76 -2.66 -11.66 14.55
C ASP A 76 -2.69 -11.81 16.08
N ALA A 77 -1.62 -12.37 16.64
CA ALA A 77 -1.50 -12.60 18.08
C ALA A 77 -0.08 -12.31 18.55
N LYS A 78 0.05 -11.54 19.63
CA LYS A 78 1.33 -11.34 20.33
C LYS A 78 1.71 -12.61 21.10
N LYS A 79 2.07 -13.68 20.39
CA LYS A 79 2.58 -14.93 20.97
C LYS A 79 4.10 -14.92 20.98
N GLU A 80 4.69 -15.66 21.91
CA GLU A 80 6.12 -15.90 21.91
C GLU A 80 6.52 -16.65 20.63
N LEU A 81 7.68 -16.29 20.09
CA LEU A 81 8.22 -16.96 18.91
C LEU A 81 8.62 -18.40 19.29
N PRO A 82 8.39 -19.39 18.42
CA PRO A 82 8.95 -20.72 18.58
C PRO A 82 10.47 -20.66 18.77
N ALA A 83 11.05 -21.57 19.55
CA ALA A 83 12.46 -21.53 19.91
C ALA A 83 13.39 -21.50 18.68
N ALA A 84 13.05 -22.26 17.62
CA ALA A 84 13.79 -22.28 16.36
C ALA A 84 13.71 -20.92 15.63
N ALA A 85 12.52 -20.36 15.51
CA ALA A 85 12.31 -19.05 14.88
C ALA A 85 13.02 -17.94 15.66
N ALA A 86 12.93 -17.96 16.99
CA ALA A 86 13.64 -17.01 17.86
C ALA A 86 15.16 -17.11 17.70
N TRP A 87 15.69 -18.32 17.54
CA TRP A 87 17.12 -18.55 17.31
C TRP A 87 17.54 -17.98 15.94
N VAL A 88 16.82 -18.32 14.87
CA VAL A 88 17.07 -17.81 13.50
C VAL A 88 17.09 -16.29 13.48
N LEU A 89 16.13 -15.64 14.15
CA LEU A 89 16.10 -14.18 14.23
C LEU A 89 17.27 -13.60 15.04
N ARG A 90 17.69 -14.25 16.13
CA ARG A 90 18.78 -13.73 16.96
C ARG A 90 20.14 -13.88 16.28
N GLN A 91 20.40 -15.03 15.69
CA GLN A 91 21.67 -15.30 15.00
C GLN A 91 21.74 -14.70 13.61
N ASN A 92 20.58 -14.44 12.99
CA ASN A 92 20.45 -14.06 11.58
C ASN A 92 21.06 -15.10 10.63
N GLU A 93 20.93 -16.36 11.00
CA GLU A 93 21.46 -17.49 10.25
C GLU A 93 20.37 -18.49 9.92
N PRO A 94 20.37 -19.11 8.72
CA PRO A 94 19.44 -20.18 8.38
C PRO A 94 19.66 -21.41 9.27
N LEU A 95 18.57 -22.11 9.60
CA LEU A 95 18.58 -23.33 10.38
C LEU A 95 18.01 -24.50 9.58
N ARG A 96 18.68 -25.64 9.61
CA ARG A 96 18.19 -26.90 9.02
C ARG A 96 18.22 -28.01 10.06
N MET A 97 17.08 -28.68 10.28
CA MET A 97 16.94 -29.82 11.16
C MET A 97 16.20 -30.96 10.46
N ASN A 98 16.87 -32.09 10.30
CA ASN A 98 16.32 -33.29 9.68
C ASN A 98 15.88 -34.37 10.68
N THR A 99 16.26 -34.24 11.95
CA THR A 99 15.88 -35.12 13.05
C THR A 99 15.71 -34.28 14.31
N PRO A 100 14.49 -33.83 14.64
CA PRO A 100 14.22 -32.94 15.77
C PRO A 100 14.64 -33.49 17.14
N ASP A 101 14.76 -34.84 17.31
CA ASP A 101 15.04 -35.47 18.56
C ASP A 101 16.52 -35.47 19.00
N THR A 102 17.43 -35.02 18.12
CA THR A 102 18.89 -35.11 18.40
C THR A 102 19.50 -33.85 19.00
N GLU A 103 18.83 -32.70 18.91
CA GLU A 103 19.27 -31.46 19.51
C GLU A 103 18.28 -30.99 20.59
N SER A 104 18.63 -31.20 21.88
CA SER A 104 17.84 -30.81 23.04
C SER A 104 17.50 -29.31 23.17
N ARG A 105 17.99 -28.46 22.26
CA ARG A 105 17.71 -27.01 22.19
C ARG A 105 16.38 -26.66 21.54
N PHE A 106 15.89 -27.54 20.67
CA PHE A 106 14.66 -27.32 19.90
C PHE A 106 13.77 -28.54 20.08
N THR A 107 13.22 -28.72 21.30
CA THR A 107 12.26 -29.78 21.54
C THR A 107 11.09 -29.66 20.58
N SER A 108 10.74 -30.78 19.99
CA SER A 108 9.68 -30.98 19.00
C SER A 108 8.26 -30.88 19.56
N ASN A 109 8.03 -29.99 20.49
CA ASN A 109 6.68 -29.51 20.66
C ASN A 109 6.40 -28.71 19.39
N GLY A 110 5.86 -29.40 18.40
CA GLY A 110 5.38 -28.77 17.17
C GLY A 110 4.73 -27.48 17.55
N MET A 111 4.87 -26.44 16.71
CA MET A 111 4.31 -25.11 17.01
C MET A 111 3.07 -25.26 17.86
N ASP A 112 3.07 -24.71 19.09
CA ASP A 112 1.91 -24.78 19.98
C ASP A 112 0.67 -24.32 19.20
N GLY A 113 -0.17 -25.28 18.77
CA GLY A 113 -1.37 -25.05 17.97
C GLY A 113 -1.32 -25.48 16.50
N THR A 114 -0.25 -26.08 15.98
CA THR A 114 -0.24 -26.67 14.62
C THR A 114 -0.60 -28.16 14.67
N PRO A 115 -1.45 -28.66 13.75
CA PRO A 115 -2.01 -30.02 13.81
C PRO A 115 -1.07 -31.11 13.27
N TYR A 116 0.22 -30.86 13.04
CA TYR A 116 1.12 -31.82 12.39
C TYR A 116 2.36 -32.16 13.22
N SER A 117 2.78 -33.43 13.14
CA SER A 117 4.08 -33.87 13.69
C SER A 117 5.20 -33.45 12.76
N THR A 118 6.29 -32.90 13.32
CA THR A 118 7.44 -32.43 12.56
C THR A 118 8.47 -33.54 12.46
N SER A 119 8.76 -34.04 11.24
CA SER A 119 9.85 -35.00 10.97
C SER A 119 11.17 -34.30 10.57
N GLY A 120 11.08 -33.06 10.07
CA GLY A 120 12.21 -32.20 9.74
C GLY A 120 11.72 -30.83 9.31
N PHE A 121 12.56 -29.80 9.44
CA PHE A 121 12.24 -28.45 8.99
C PHE A 121 13.49 -27.67 8.57
N ILE A 122 13.28 -26.64 7.79
CA ILE A 122 14.25 -25.60 7.49
C ILE A 122 13.62 -24.23 7.79
N ALA A 123 14.38 -23.33 8.38
CA ALA A 123 13.95 -21.99 8.75
C ALA A 123 14.97 -20.96 8.28
N VAL A 124 14.51 -19.89 7.68
CA VAL A 124 15.38 -18.84 7.12
C VAL A 124 14.89 -17.45 7.56
N PRO A 125 15.80 -16.52 7.86
CA PRO A 125 15.41 -15.18 8.25
C PRO A 125 14.87 -14.38 7.07
N LEU A 126 13.82 -13.60 7.29
CA LEU A 126 13.38 -12.53 6.40
C LEU A 126 14.07 -11.25 6.83
N CYS A 127 15.01 -10.78 6.01
CA CYS A 127 15.80 -9.59 6.31
C CYS A 127 15.87 -8.64 5.12
N ILE A 128 15.94 -7.34 5.43
CA ILE A 128 16.30 -6.30 4.47
C ILE A 128 17.52 -5.59 5.06
N GLU A 129 18.67 -5.77 4.44
CA GLU A 129 19.95 -5.33 5.00
C GLU A 129 20.13 -5.90 6.43
N ASP A 130 20.21 -5.01 7.44
CA ASP A 130 20.34 -5.39 8.85
C ASP A 130 19.00 -5.46 9.61
N ILE A 131 17.88 -5.16 8.93
CA ILE A 131 16.54 -5.15 9.55
C ILE A 131 15.93 -6.54 9.43
N ARG A 132 15.69 -7.15 10.58
CA ARG A 132 15.05 -8.48 10.71
C ARG A 132 13.54 -8.30 10.80
N ILE A 133 12.81 -8.90 9.86
CA ILE A 133 11.35 -8.76 9.75
C ILE A 133 10.65 -9.98 10.32
N GLY A 134 11.23 -11.17 10.11
CA GLY A 134 10.57 -12.41 10.49
C GLY A 134 11.35 -13.66 10.10
N VAL A 135 10.68 -14.79 10.12
CA VAL A 135 11.22 -16.11 9.74
C VAL A 135 10.24 -16.84 8.85
N LEU A 136 10.75 -17.39 7.75
CA LEU A 136 10.04 -18.32 6.89
C LEU A 136 10.50 -19.73 7.16
N GLU A 137 9.56 -20.63 7.50
CA GLU A 137 9.82 -22.04 7.76
C GLU A 137 9.15 -22.93 6.73
N ALA A 138 9.82 -24.01 6.34
CA ALA A 138 9.26 -25.11 5.56
C ALA A 138 9.40 -26.40 6.36
N VAL A 139 8.31 -27.18 6.45
CA VAL A 139 8.19 -28.32 7.34
C VAL A 139 7.82 -29.56 6.55
N ASN A 140 8.46 -30.68 6.88
CA ASN A 140 8.21 -32.01 6.34
C ASN A 140 8.32 -32.07 4.81
N LYS A 141 9.41 -32.59 4.31
CA LYS A 141 9.58 -32.79 2.88
C LYS A 141 8.55 -33.77 2.35
N ARG A 142 7.92 -33.46 1.18
CA ARG A 142 6.79 -34.24 0.66
C ARG A 142 7.14 -35.68 0.31
N ASP A 143 8.39 -35.94 -0.11
CA ASP A 143 8.91 -37.27 -0.41
C ASP A 143 9.29 -38.07 0.86
N GLY A 144 9.11 -37.51 2.04
CA GLY A 144 9.50 -38.10 3.34
C GLY A 144 11.02 -38.08 3.57
N GLY A 145 11.80 -37.48 2.68
CA GLY A 145 13.26 -37.35 2.79
C GLY A 145 13.72 -36.21 3.69
N ASN A 146 15.01 -36.02 3.70
CA ASN A 146 15.67 -34.94 4.43
C ASN A 146 15.81 -33.68 3.58
N PHE A 147 15.72 -32.50 4.19
CA PHE A 147 16.05 -31.25 3.52
C PHE A 147 17.56 -31.15 3.25
N SER A 148 17.91 -30.76 2.03
CA SER A 148 19.30 -30.58 1.57
C SER A 148 19.77 -29.13 1.76
N GLU A 149 21.07 -28.87 1.57
CA GLU A 149 21.64 -27.51 1.50
C GLU A 149 21.06 -26.72 0.32
N SER A 150 20.73 -27.40 -0.78
CA SER A 150 20.05 -26.78 -1.93
C SER A 150 18.65 -26.30 -1.57
N ASP A 151 17.90 -27.06 -0.75
CA ASP A 151 16.57 -26.64 -0.29
C ASP A 151 16.68 -25.41 0.63
N LEU A 152 17.66 -25.40 1.54
CA LEU A 152 17.93 -24.26 2.40
C LEU A 152 18.26 -22.99 1.59
N SER A 153 19.10 -23.14 0.56
CA SER A 153 19.47 -22.05 -0.34
C SER A 153 18.28 -21.53 -1.15
N LEU A 154 17.40 -22.41 -1.65
CA LEU A 154 16.19 -22.03 -2.36
C LEU A 154 15.20 -21.27 -1.46
N LEU A 155 14.99 -21.77 -0.23
CA LEU A 155 14.12 -21.08 0.71
C LEU A 155 14.68 -19.71 1.11
N SER A 156 16.02 -19.59 1.23
CA SER A 156 16.70 -18.32 1.48
C SER A 156 16.50 -17.32 0.32
N LEU A 157 16.48 -17.78 -0.93
CA LEU A 157 16.17 -16.94 -2.09
C LEU A 157 14.73 -16.44 -2.04
N VAL A 158 13.77 -17.30 -1.69
CA VAL A 158 12.36 -16.89 -1.50
C VAL A 158 12.27 -15.84 -0.40
N ALA A 159 12.90 -16.05 0.75
CA ALA A 159 12.89 -15.11 1.87
C ALA A 159 13.54 -13.77 1.50
N GLY A 160 14.66 -13.79 0.80
CA GLY A 160 15.38 -12.60 0.35
C GLY A 160 14.57 -11.75 -0.64
N TYR A 161 13.72 -12.36 -1.47
CA TYR A 161 12.80 -11.64 -2.33
C TYR A 161 11.52 -11.22 -1.59
N ALA A 162 10.99 -12.08 -0.73
CA ALA A 162 9.75 -11.83 0.01
C ALA A 162 9.87 -10.65 0.99
N ALA A 163 11.00 -10.49 1.65
CA ALA A 163 11.20 -9.46 2.66
C ALA A 163 11.01 -8.03 2.12
N PRO A 164 11.67 -7.57 1.04
CA PRO A 164 11.44 -6.25 0.48
C PRO A 164 10.02 -6.08 -0.08
N VAL A 165 9.44 -7.11 -0.72
CA VAL A 165 8.07 -7.10 -1.23
C VAL A 165 7.08 -6.94 -0.08
N TYR A 166 7.24 -7.70 1.00
CA TYR A 166 6.40 -7.60 2.19
C TYR A 166 6.50 -6.21 2.83
N ARG A 167 7.71 -5.69 3.02
CA ARG A 167 7.91 -4.35 3.62
C ARG A 167 7.24 -3.27 2.79
N THR A 168 7.35 -3.33 1.47
CA THR A 168 6.70 -2.38 0.56
C THR A 168 5.18 -2.49 0.67
N SER A 169 4.64 -3.71 0.61
CA SER A 169 3.20 -3.95 0.71
C SER A 169 2.64 -3.63 2.10
N TYR A 170 3.37 -3.96 3.17
CA TYR A 170 2.97 -3.64 4.55
C TYR A 170 2.98 -2.13 4.81
N ALA A 171 3.97 -1.40 4.30
CA ALA A 171 3.96 0.06 4.36
C ALA A 171 2.73 0.63 3.64
N TYR A 172 2.40 0.13 2.44
CA TYR A 172 1.18 0.51 1.75
C TYR A 172 -0.09 0.12 2.53
N GLY A 173 -0.16 -1.09 3.11
CA GLY A 173 -1.29 -1.56 3.89
C GLY A 173 -1.47 -0.77 5.19
N PHE A 174 -0.39 -0.53 5.94
CA PHE A 174 -0.40 0.26 7.17
C PHE A 174 -0.84 1.71 6.92
N TYR A 175 -0.36 2.32 5.83
CA TYR A 175 -0.83 3.66 5.44
C TYR A 175 -2.27 3.64 4.94
N ALA A 176 -2.69 2.62 4.20
CA ALA A 176 -4.07 2.46 3.77
C ALA A 176 -5.02 2.24 4.97
N ASP A 177 -4.63 1.45 5.96
CA ASP A 177 -5.41 1.20 7.17
C ASP A 177 -5.38 2.41 8.13
N ALA A 178 -4.24 3.08 8.27
CA ALA A 178 -4.15 4.34 9.02
C ALA A 178 -5.00 5.45 8.38
N ILE A 179 -5.04 5.50 7.04
CA ILE A 179 -5.94 6.38 6.29
C ILE A 179 -7.39 5.94 6.49
N LYS A 180 -7.72 4.63 6.40
CA LYS A 180 -9.07 4.11 6.69
C LYS A 180 -9.53 4.44 8.11
N HIS A 181 -8.69 4.21 9.12
CA HIS A 181 -9.02 4.56 10.51
C HIS A 181 -9.10 6.07 10.75
N ARG A 182 -8.36 6.89 10.00
CA ARG A 182 -8.45 8.35 10.06
C ARG A 182 -9.68 8.87 9.33
N GLU A 183 -10.08 8.20 8.24
CA GLU A 183 -11.28 8.50 7.46
C GLU A 183 -12.58 8.06 8.15
N GLN A 184 -12.51 7.14 9.12
CA GLN A 184 -13.66 6.60 9.87
C GLN A 184 -14.03 7.41 11.12
N ARG A 185 -13.23 8.40 11.53
CA ARG A 185 -13.58 9.29 12.64
C ARG A 185 -14.52 10.38 12.13
N THR A 186 -15.57 10.68 12.91
CA THR A 186 -16.34 11.93 12.78
C THR A 186 -15.35 13.09 12.75
N GLU A 187 -15.00 13.57 11.56
CA GLU A 187 -14.05 14.67 11.42
C GLU A 187 -14.78 15.98 11.74
N TYR A 188 -14.49 16.55 12.90
CA TYR A 188 -14.67 17.98 13.06
C TYR A 188 -13.59 18.66 12.22
N ILE A 189 -13.98 19.12 11.03
CA ILE A 189 -13.06 19.76 10.10
C ILE A 189 -12.76 21.16 10.62
N THR A 190 -11.53 21.40 10.99
CA THR A 190 -11.06 22.76 11.31
C THR A 190 -10.91 23.57 10.02
N LYS A 191 -11.13 24.89 10.09
CA LYS A 191 -10.96 25.82 8.95
C LYS A 191 -9.55 25.81 8.34
N GLU A 192 -8.62 25.12 8.97
CA GLU A 192 -7.20 25.03 8.57
C GLU A 192 -6.89 23.90 7.57
N THR A 193 -7.90 23.16 7.08
CA THR A 193 -7.64 22.13 6.06
C THR A 193 -7.20 22.82 4.76
N PRO A 194 -5.90 22.74 4.37
CA PRO A 194 -5.41 23.48 3.23
C PRO A 194 -5.98 22.91 1.93
N PHE A 195 -6.52 23.80 1.11
CA PHE A 195 -6.94 23.47 -0.24
C PHE A 195 -5.93 24.08 -1.23
N ILE A 196 -5.17 23.21 -1.91
CA ILE A 196 -4.13 23.64 -2.83
C ILE A 196 -4.72 23.76 -4.24
N ALA A 197 -4.76 24.99 -4.75
CA ALA A 197 -5.28 25.34 -6.08
C ALA A 197 -4.34 26.38 -6.70
N SER A 198 -3.26 25.93 -7.33
CA SER A 198 -2.33 26.80 -8.05
C SER A 198 -2.78 27.06 -9.49
N SER A 199 -3.43 26.07 -10.09
CA SER A 199 -3.96 26.20 -11.45
C SER A 199 -5.17 27.15 -11.52
N PRO A 200 -5.33 27.90 -12.62
CA PRO A 200 -6.50 28.76 -12.84
C PRO A 200 -7.81 28.00 -12.74
N VAL A 201 -7.85 26.79 -13.33
CA VAL A 201 -9.06 25.94 -13.33
C VAL A 201 -9.47 25.56 -11.90
N MET A 202 -8.54 25.16 -11.04
CA MET A 202 -8.89 24.80 -9.66
C MET A 202 -9.25 26.03 -8.81
N ARG A 203 -8.66 27.19 -9.08
CA ARG A 203 -9.07 28.45 -8.44
C ARG A 203 -10.51 28.82 -8.79
N GLU A 204 -10.89 28.69 -10.08
CA GLU A 204 -12.28 28.89 -10.50
C GLU A 204 -13.24 27.91 -9.78
N LYS A 205 -12.88 26.61 -9.72
CA LYS A 205 -13.68 25.61 -9.01
C LYS A 205 -13.78 25.92 -7.51
N PHE A 206 -12.72 26.44 -6.90
CA PHE A 206 -12.74 26.83 -5.50
C PHE A 206 -13.69 28.02 -5.25
N GLU A 207 -13.67 29.05 -6.11
CA GLU A 207 -14.61 30.16 -5.99
C GLU A 207 -16.06 29.70 -6.21
N LEU A 208 -16.29 28.79 -7.18
CA LEU A 208 -17.60 28.16 -7.37
C LEU A 208 -18.03 27.37 -6.12
N CYS A 209 -17.13 26.64 -5.46
CA CYS A 209 -17.44 25.97 -4.19
C CYS A 209 -17.92 26.95 -3.11
N LYS A 210 -17.31 28.13 -3.00
CA LYS A 210 -17.75 29.15 -2.03
C LYS A 210 -19.16 29.66 -2.34
N GLN A 211 -19.46 29.88 -3.61
CA GLN A 211 -20.81 30.30 -4.04
C GLN A 211 -21.83 29.20 -3.75
N LEU A 212 -21.56 27.95 -4.12
CA LEU A 212 -22.44 26.81 -3.87
C LEU A 212 -22.58 26.49 -2.38
N ALA A 213 -21.57 26.85 -1.57
CA ALA A 213 -21.60 26.63 -0.13
C ALA A 213 -22.69 27.41 0.60
N SER A 214 -23.13 28.52 0.07
CA SER A 214 -24.22 29.35 0.65
C SER A 214 -25.59 28.68 0.55
N SER A 215 -25.75 27.68 -0.29
CA SER A 215 -26.99 26.94 -0.52
C SER A 215 -26.87 25.50 0.01
N ASP A 216 -27.99 24.94 0.46
CA ASP A 216 -28.07 23.53 0.89
C ASP A 216 -28.48 22.59 -0.22
N ILE A 217 -28.52 23.06 -1.46
CA ILE A 217 -28.81 22.23 -2.62
C ILE A 217 -27.78 21.10 -2.71
N PRO A 218 -28.21 19.85 -2.97
CA PRO A 218 -27.30 18.72 -3.15
C PRO A 218 -26.29 18.97 -4.27
N VAL A 219 -25.03 18.64 -4.01
CA VAL A 219 -23.93 18.80 -4.97
C VAL A 219 -23.37 17.43 -5.32
N LEU A 220 -23.30 17.11 -6.61
CA LEU A 220 -22.64 15.91 -7.11
C LEU A 220 -21.25 16.26 -7.67
N ILE A 221 -20.19 15.79 -7.00
CA ILE A 221 -18.80 16.01 -7.41
C ILE A 221 -18.40 14.88 -8.34
N ILE A 222 -18.07 15.20 -9.58
CA ILE A 222 -17.74 14.24 -10.63
C ILE A 222 -16.27 14.38 -11.00
N GLY A 223 -15.55 13.27 -11.07
CA GLY A 223 -14.14 13.27 -11.48
C GLY A 223 -13.46 11.93 -11.22
N GLU A 224 -12.34 11.72 -11.85
CA GLU A 224 -11.55 10.48 -11.74
C GLU A 224 -11.17 10.13 -10.29
N ASN A 225 -10.74 8.88 -10.09
CA ASN A 225 -10.21 8.47 -8.79
C ASN A 225 -8.97 9.31 -8.43
N GLY A 226 -8.88 9.69 -7.16
CA GLY A 226 -7.71 10.42 -6.65
C GLY A 226 -7.61 11.89 -7.04
N VAL A 227 -8.59 12.50 -7.72
CA VAL A 227 -8.54 13.94 -8.11
C VAL A 227 -8.75 14.91 -6.94
N GLY A 228 -9.17 14.41 -5.78
CA GLY A 228 -9.41 15.25 -4.59
C GLY A 228 -10.88 15.59 -4.36
N LYS A 229 -11.85 14.78 -4.81
CA LYS A 229 -13.30 14.98 -4.59
C LYS A 229 -13.65 15.20 -3.12
N ALA A 230 -13.06 14.40 -2.22
CA ALA A 230 -13.28 14.56 -0.77
C ALA A 230 -12.76 15.92 -0.23
N SER A 231 -11.63 16.42 -0.75
CA SER A 231 -11.13 17.76 -0.39
C SER A 231 -12.09 18.87 -0.82
N VAL A 232 -12.68 18.73 -2.00
CA VAL A 232 -13.71 19.66 -2.52
C VAL A 232 -14.97 19.61 -1.65
N ALA A 233 -15.43 18.41 -1.27
CA ALA A 233 -16.58 18.25 -0.36
C ALA A 233 -16.32 18.93 1.00
N LYS A 234 -15.08 18.80 1.53
CA LYS A 234 -14.67 19.52 2.75
C LYS A 234 -14.72 21.03 2.57
N GLN A 235 -14.29 21.58 1.43
CA GLN A 235 -14.36 23.01 1.16
C GLN A 235 -15.82 23.51 1.06
N LEU A 236 -16.69 22.74 0.43
CA LEU A 236 -18.14 23.03 0.42
C LEU A 236 -18.73 23.10 1.84
N HIS A 237 -18.32 22.20 2.73
CA HIS A 237 -18.74 22.20 4.13
C HIS A 237 -18.18 23.41 4.91
N ILE A 238 -16.84 23.64 4.85
CA ILE A 238 -16.17 24.72 5.60
C ILE A 238 -16.74 26.11 5.27
N HIS A 239 -17.14 26.33 4.02
CA HIS A 239 -17.69 27.61 3.57
C HIS A 239 -19.23 27.69 3.70
N SER A 240 -19.89 26.64 4.23
CA SER A 240 -21.34 26.58 4.39
C SER A 240 -21.78 27.07 5.78
N ARG A 241 -23.11 27.24 5.94
CA ARG A 241 -23.72 27.47 7.24
C ARG A 241 -23.53 26.31 8.23
N HIS A 242 -23.21 25.12 7.73
CA HIS A 242 -22.95 23.91 8.50
C HIS A 242 -21.48 23.75 8.96
N ALA A 243 -20.62 24.73 8.72
CA ALA A 243 -19.16 24.65 8.95
C ALA A 243 -18.76 24.30 10.41
N ASN A 244 -19.61 24.62 11.38
CA ASN A 244 -19.38 24.32 12.81
C ASN A 244 -20.09 23.03 13.27
N HIS A 245 -20.70 22.29 12.36
CA HIS A 245 -21.44 21.06 12.61
C HIS A 245 -20.69 19.84 12.05
N PRO A 246 -21.12 18.60 12.35
CA PRO A 246 -20.43 17.41 11.89
C PRO A 246 -20.35 17.30 10.36
N PHE A 247 -19.22 16.83 9.86
CA PHE A 247 -19.03 16.36 8.49
C PHE A 247 -18.87 14.85 8.50
N ILE A 248 -19.90 14.16 8.07
CA ILE A 248 -19.92 12.69 8.06
C ILE A 248 -19.64 12.19 6.64
N ARG A 249 -18.55 11.46 6.46
CA ARG A 249 -18.19 10.82 5.20
C ARG A 249 -18.54 9.34 5.24
N VAL A 250 -19.29 8.88 4.25
CA VAL A 250 -19.58 7.46 4.02
C VAL A 250 -18.91 7.03 2.72
N ASN A 251 -17.94 6.12 2.82
CA ASN A 251 -17.33 5.51 1.64
C ASN A 251 -18.25 4.41 1.11
N CYS A 252 -18.85 4.64 -0.05
CA CYS A 252 -19.81 3.72 -0.66
C CYS A 252 -19.15 2.54 -1.40
N THR A 253 -17.82 2.47 -1.48
CA THR A 253 -17.08 1.34 -2.07
C THR A 253 -16.79 0.23 -1.05
N GLU A 254 -17.41 0.26 0.12
CA GLU A 254 -17.26 -0.76 1.16
C GLU A 254 -17.57 -2.15 0.60
N PRO A 255 -16.67 -3.13 0.71
CA PRO A 255 -16.85 -4.43 0.06
C PRO A 255 -17.97 -5.28 0.67
N ALA A 256 -18.34 -5.02 1.94
CA ALA A 256 -19.41 -5.71 2.62
C ALA A 256 -20.70 -4.86 2.59
N GLU A 257 -21.68 -5.28 1.81
CA GLU A 257 -23.00 -4.61 1.70
C GLU A 257 -23.67 -4.41 3.05
N GLN A 258 -23.58 -5.41 3.94
CA GLN A 258 -24.13 -5.34 5.29
C GLN A 258 -23.48 -4.23 6.14
N LEU A 259 -22.18 -4.00 5.98
CA LEU A 259 -21.48 -2.94 6.69
C LEU A 259 -21.89 -1.56 6.16
N LEU A 260 -22.07 -1.43 4.84
CA LEU A 260 -22.58 -0.19 4.24
C LEU A 260 -24.03 0.06 4.68
N ALA A 261 -24.89 -0.96 4.70
CA ALA A 261 -26.26 -0.87 5.20
C ALA A 261 -26.29 -0.41 6.67
N HIS A 262 -25.47 -1.02 7.51
CA HIS A 262 -25.35 -0.63 8.93
C HIS A 262 -24.92 0.84 9.08
N ARG A 263 -23.95 1.30 8.31
CA ARG A 263 -23.51 2.70 8.33
C ARG A 263 -24.58 3.68 7.85
N LEU A 264 -25.28 3.34 6.76
CA LEU A 264 -26.33 4.20 6.21
C LEU A 264 -27.55 4.26 7.12
N PHE A 265 -27.99 3.13 7.64
CA PHE A 265 -29.30 3.00 8.29
C PHE A 265 -29.22 2.68 9.78
N GLY A 266 -28.06 2.23 10.29
CA GLY A 266 -27.89 1.83 11.69
C GLY A 266 -28.40 0.43 12.01
N GLY A 267 -28.70 -0.40 11.00
CA GLY A 267 -29.24 -1.75 11.11
C GLY A 267 -28.92 -2.61 9.88
N THR A 268 -29.59 -3.76 9.74
CA THR A 268 -29.45 -4.62 8.56
C THR A 268 -30.15 -4.04 7.33
N ALA A 269 -29.87 -4.58 6.13
CA ALA A 269 -30.53 -4.13 4.88
C ALA A 269 -32.05 -4.30 4.91
N ASP A 270 -32.55 -5.30 5.64
CA ASP A 270 -34.00 -5.50 5.86
C ASP A 270 -34.63 -4.44 6.78
N ASP A 271 -33.81 -3.81 7.63
CA ASP A 271 -34.23 -2.73 8.54
C ASP A 271 -34.35 -1.37 7.83
N ALA A 272 -33.99 -1.27 6.55
CA ALA A 272 -34.15 -0.03 5.75
C ALA A 272 -35.65 0.44 5.65
N ALA A 273 -36.58 -0.42 6.01
CA ALA A 273 -38.00 -0.12 6.12
C ALA A 273 -38.42 0.40 7.51
N ILE A 274 -37.53 0.38 8.51
CA ILE A 274 -37.83 0.73 9.90
C ILE A 274 -37.76 2.23 10.09
N THR A 275 -38.76 2.76 10.75
CA THR A 275 -38.96 4.19 11.01
C THR A 275 -38.05 4.77 12.07
N ASP A 276 -37.41 3.95 12.90
CA ASP A 276 -36.52 4.39 13.96
C ASP A 276 -35.05 4.42 13.49
N ILE A 277 -34.49 5.62 13.44
CA ILE A 277 -33.10 5.90 13.12
C ILE A 277 -32.28 5.52 14.35
N SER A 278 -31.43 4.47 14.23
CA SER A 278 -30.48 4.20 15.30
C SER A 278 -29.47 5.35 15.42
N ASP A 279 -28.98 5.59 16.63
CA ASP A 279 -27.97 6.64 16.91
C ASP A 279 -26.64 6.39 16.13
N GLU A 280 -26.45 5.19 15.62
CA GLU A 280 -25.28 4.78 14.84
C GLU A 280 -25.39 5.11 13.34
N SER A 281 -26.57 5.47 12.82
CA SER A 281 -26.74 5.83 11.41
C SER A 281 -26.00 7.10 11.02
N CYS A 282 -25.43 7.15 9.82
CA CYS A 282 -24.77 8.35 9.30
C CYS A 282 -25.69 9.57 9.21
N PHE A 283 -26.98 9.37 9.01
CA PHE A 283 -27.97 10.45 9.00
C PHE A 283 -28.14 11.09 10.37
N LYS A 284 -28.17 10.29 11.43
CA LYS A 284 -28.28 10.82 12.80
C LYS A 284 -26.98 11.54 13.21
N GLN A 285 -25.85 10.96 12.88
CA GLN A 285 -24.53 11.58 13.11
C GLN A 285 -24.34 12.89 12.34
N ALA A 286 -24.94 13.03 11.14
CA ALA A 286 -24.84 14.22 10.30
C ALA A 286 -25.88 15.29 10.63
N GLU A 287 -26.70 15.13 11.66
CA GLU A 287 -27.76 16.07 12.01
C GLU A 287 -27.20 17.50 12.26
N GLY A 288 -27.79 18.48 11.60
CA GLY A 288 -27.27 19.85 11.59
C GLY A 288 -26.05 20.11 10.70
N GLY A 289 -25.40 19.06 10.22
CA GLY A 289 -24.14 19.11 9.50
C GLY A 289 -24.23 18.74 8.02
N THR A 290 -23.21 18.02 7.55
CA THR A 290 -23.08 17.59 6.15
C THR A 290 -22.88 16.09 6.07
N LEU A 291 -23.68 15.41 5.25
CA LEU A 291 -23.46 14.02 4.86
C LEU A 291 -22.81 13.96 3.49
N PHE A 292 -21.62 13.37 3.43
CA PHE A 292 -20.87 13.18 2.19
C PHE A 292 -20.86 11.71 1.79
N LEU A 293 -21.53 11.36 0.70
CA LEU A 293 -21.55 10.05 0.09
C LEU A 293 -20.41 9.95 -0.94
N ASP A 294 -19.30 9.33 -0.55
CA ASP A 294 -18.13 9.22 -1.42
C ASP A 294 -18.22 7.97 -2.29
N GLU A 295 -18.10 8.16 -3.62
CA GLU A 295 -18.32 7.13 -4.67
C GLU A 295 -19.76 6.57 -4.64
N ALA A 296 -20.77 7.44 -4.63
CA ALA A 296 -22.18 7.08 -4.55
C ALA A 296 -22.64 6.11 -5.65
N ALA A 297 -22.01 6.14 -6.83
CA ALA A 297 -22.27 5.17 -7.92
C ALA A 297 -21.91 3.71 -7.57
N ALA A 298 -21.21 3.47 -6.45
CA ALA A 298 -20.86 2.13 -5.99
C ALA A 298 -21.90 1.54 -5.03
N ILE A 299 -22.94 2.31 -4.64
CA ILE A 299 -23.99 1.83 -3.73
C ILE A 299 -24.76 0.68 -4.40
N PRO A 300 -24.84 -0.51 -3.78
CA PRO A 300 -25.63 -1.62 -4.30
C PRO A 300 -27.10 -1.26 -4.53
N LEU A 301 -27.70 -1.78 -5.60
CA LEU A 301 -29.08 -1.49 -6.00
C LEU A 301 -30.10 -1.78 -4.87
N SER A 302 -29.86 -2.82 -4.08
CA SER A 302 -30.62 -3.19 -2.88
C SER A 302 -30.73 -2.07 -1.85
N LEU A 303 -29.66 -1.27 -1.66
CA LEU A 303 -29.61 -0.19 -0.68
C LEU A 303 -30.09 1.17 -1.24
N GLN A 304 -30.12 1.33 -2.56
CA GLN A 304 -30.44 2.62 -3.18
C GLN A 304 -31.86 3.09 -2.86
N LYS A 305 -32.83 2.15 -2.81
CA LYS A 305 -34.23 2.46 -2.48
C LYS A 305 -34.37 2.93 -1.03
N GLY A 306 -33.66 2.27 -0.10
CA GLY A 306 -33.63 2.70 1.31
C GLY A 306 -33.02 4.09 1.47
N LEU A 307 -31.91 4.36 0.76
CA LEU A 307 -31.27 5.68 0.75
C LEU A 307 -32.20 6.77 0.21
N LEU A 308 -32.88 6.52 -0.92
CA LEU A 308 -33.83 7.44 -1.50
C LEU A 308 -34.96 7.77 -0.49
N ASN A 309 -35.54 6.75 0.14
CA ASN A 309 -36.60 6.95 1.13
C ASN A 309 -36.14 7.84 2.29
N ARG A 310 -34.90 7.66 2.77
CA ARG A 310 -34.31 8.48 3.83
C ARG A 310 -34.11 9.93 3.40
N ILE A 311 -33.63 10.17 2.18
CA ILE A 311 -33.49 11.53 1.63
C ILE A 311 -34.87 12.21 1.55
N LEU A 312 -35.88 11.51 1.07
CA LEU A 312 -37.25 12.04 0.97
C LEU A 312 -37.87 12.35 2.36
N GLN A 313 -37.66 11.49 3.34
CA GLN A 313 -38.09 11.73 4.73
C GLN A 313 -37.42 12.96 5.32
N LEU A 314 -36.14 13.19 5.09
CA LEU A 314 -35.41 14.39 5.52
C LEU A 314 -36.01 15.65 4.89
N GLU A 315 -36.27 15.62 3.59
CA GLU A 315 -36.89 16.75 2.89
C GLU A 315 -38.29 17.08 3.48
N GLN A 316 -39.13 16.06 3.76
CA GLN A 316 -40.47 16.23 4.32
C GLN A 316 -40.47 16.71 5.77
N SER A 317 -39.50 16.25 6.58
CA SER A 317 -39.40 16.65 7.99
C SER A 317 -38.71 18.01 8.20
N GLY A 318 -38.28 18.68 7.13
CA GLY A 318 -37.47 19.88 7.23
C GLY A 318 -36.06 19.62 7.85
N GLY A 319 -35.56 18.42 7.67
CA GLY A 319 -34.29 18.00 8.24
C GLY A 319 -33.12 18.90 7.80
N ASN A 320 -32.25 19.23 8.75
CA ASN A 320 -31.15 20.17 8.56
C ASN A 320 -29.82 19.41 8.28
N ILE A 321 -29.81 18.61 7.19
CA ILE A 321 -28.60 17.90 6.72
C ILE A 321 -28.29 18.34 5.30
N ARG A 322 -27.08 18.84 5.08
CA ARG A 322 -26.59 19.13 3.75
C ARG A 322 -26.07 17.84 3.10
N LEU A 323 -26.55 17.50 1.90
CA LEU A 323 -26.14 16.32 1.16
C LEU A 323 -25.09 16.70 0.09
N ILE A 324 -23.95 16.00 0.11
CA ILE A 324 -22.92 16.05 -0.94
C ILE A 324 -22.66 14.61 -1.39
N ALA A 325 -22.56 14.38 -2.68
CA ALA A 325 -22.18 13.08 -3.24
C ALA A 325 -20.96 13.22 -4.16
N SER A 326 -20.20 12.15 -4.31
CA SER A 326 -19.14 12.07 -5.32
C SER A 326 -19.23 10.81 -6.15
N THR A 327 -18.68 10.86 -7.36
CA THR A 327 -18.55 9.68 -8.23
C THR A 327 -17.36 9.81 -9.17
N SER A 328 -16.70 8.66 -9.45
CA SER A 328 -15.72 8.49 -10.52
C SER A 328 -16.30 7.78 -11.73
N ARG A 329 -17.49 7.16 -11.59
CA ARG A 329 -18.17 6.41 -12.65
C ARG A 329 -19.23 7.28 -13.30
N ASP A 330 -19.57 6.98 -14.54
CA ASP A 330 -20.69 7.58 -15.25
C ASP A 330 -22.01 7.07 -14.66
N ILE A 331 -22.54 7.82 -13.67
CA ILE A 331 -23.78 7.46 -12.97
C ILE A 331 -25.01 7.58 -13.89
N GLU A 332 -24.94 8.41 -14.94
CA GLU A 332 -26.00 8.52 -15.93
C GLU A 332 -26.07 7.27 -16.81
N GLN A 333 -24.92 6.73 -17.19
CA GLN A 333 -24.86 5.45 -17.91
C GLN A 333 -25.41 4.30 -17.05
N LEU A 334 -25.01 4.22 -15.77
CA LEU A 334 -25.52 3.22 -14.83
C LEU A 334 -27.05 3.32 -14.66
N THR A 335 -27.58 4.55 -14.66
CA THR A 335 -29.02 4.78 -14.59
C THR A 335 -29.75 4.25 -15.83
N ARG A 336 -29.16 4.44 -17.02
CA ARG A 336 -29.72 3.90 -18.28
C ARG A 336 -29.66 2.36 -18.35
N GLU A 337 -28.63 1.76 -17.76
CA GLU A 337 -28.45 0.31 -17.68
C GLU A 337 -29.32 -0.35 -16.59
N GLY A 338 -29.90 0.44 -15.70
CA GLY A 338 -30.74 -0.05 -14.60
C GLY A 338 -29.96 -0.42 -13.33
N ASP A 339 -28.67 -0.16 -13.29
CA ASP A 339 -27.78 -0.42 -12.15
C ASP A 339 -27.83 0.71 -11.10
N PHE A 340 -28.44 1.86 -11.46
CA PHE A 340 -28.68 2.97 -10.54
C PHE A 340 -30.11 3.52 -10.68
N LEU A 341 -30.78 3.80 -9.54
CA LEU A 341 -32.16 4.30 -9.54
C LEU A 341 -32.22 5.74 -10.08
N SER A 342 -33.05 5.96 -11.09
CA SER A 342 -33.22 7.26 -11.74
C SER A 342 -33.69 8.35 -10.75
N GLU A 343 -34.58 8.01 -9.83
CA GLU A 343 -35.08 8.93 -8.82
C GLU A 343 -34.00 9.36 -7.83
N LEU A 344 -33.12 8.42 -7.41
CA LEU A 344 -31.98 8.73 -6.55
C LEU A 344 -30.96 9.60 -7.30
N TYR A 345 -30.68 9.27 -8.56
CA TYR A 345 -29.83 10.11 -9.41
C TYR A 345 -30.34 11.54 -9.48
N GLY A 346 -31.64 11.73 -9.72
CA GLY A 346 -32.25 13.05 -9.76
C GLY A 346 -32.11 13.83 -8.45
N LYS A 347 -32.10 13.15 -7.29
CA LYS A 347 -31.86 13.77 -5.99
C LYS A 347 -30.40 14.13 -5.73
N LEU A 348 -29.47 13.36 -6.25
CA LEU A 348 -28.04 13.61 -6.07
C LEU A 348 -27.48 14.60 -7.10
N ASN A 349 -27.96 14.57 -8.34
CA ASN A 349 -27.45 15.37 -9.47
C ASN A 349 -28.21 16.68 -9.65
N VAL A 350 -28.37 17.44 -8.58
CA VAL A 350 -29.00 18.79 -8.70
C VAL A 350 -27.98 19.81 -9.18
N LEU A 351 -26.78 19.81 -8.60
CA LEU A 351 -25.67 20.69 -9.01
C LEU A 351 -24.42 19.84 -9.29
N PRO A 352 -24.14 19.52 -10.56
CA PRO A 352 -22.92 18.80 -10.93
C PRO A 352 -21.69 19.71 -10.86
N LEU A 353 -20.63 19.22 -10.20
CA LEU A 353 -19.32 19.88 -10.09
C LEU A 353 -18.22 18.97 -10.63
N TYR A 354 -17.70 19.29 -11.82
CA TYR A 354 -16.66 18.51 -12.48
C TYR A 354 -15.26 18.93 -12.02
N ILE A 355 -14.47 17.96 -11.56
CA ILE A 355 -13.08 18.17 -11.13
C ILE A 355 -12.15 17.56 -12.19
N PRO A 356 -11.26 18.34 -12.83
CA PRO A 356 -10.37 17.85 -13.84
C PRO A 356 -9.28 16.93 -13.26
N PRO A 357 -8.78 15.96 -14.05
CA PRO A 357 -7.66 15.12 -13.65
C PRO A 357 -6.37 15.94 -13.52
N LEU A 358 -5.41 15.43 -12.74
CA LEU A 358 -4.17 16.16 -12.40
C LEU A 358 -3.32 16.50 -13.63
N ARG A 359 -3.32 15.65 -14.66
CA ARG A 359 -2.65 15.89 -15.95
C ARG A 359 -3.18 17.12 -16.71
N GLN A 360 -4.38 17.61 -16.45
CA GLN A 360 -4.97 18.82 -17.03
C GLN A 360 -4.74 20.08 -16.17
N ARG A 361 -4.08 19.94 -15.01
CA ARG A 361 -3.78 21.04 -14.08
C ARG A 361 -2.36 20.89 -13.52
N LYS A 362 -1.40 20.82 -14.41
CA LYS A 362 0.02 20.56 -14.08
C LYS A 362 0.63 21.58 -13.12
N GLU A 363 0.09 22.81 -13.11
CA GLU A 363 0.53 23.87 -12.20
C GLU A 363 0.28 23.51 -10.71
N ASP A 364 -0.66 22.60 -10.43
CA ASP A 364 -0.93 22.15 -9.07
C ASP A 364 0.10 21.13 -8.59
N ILE A 365 0.77 20.40 -9.51
CA ILE A 365 1.66 19.27 -9.17
C ILE A 365 2.77 19.69 -8.21
N GLY A 366 3.47 20.77 -8.51
CA GLY A 366 4.59 21.25 -7.70
C GLY A 366 4.17 21.62 -6.27
N ALA A 367 3.07 22.35 -6.14
CA ALA A 367 2.54 22.78 -4.86
C ALA A 367 2.00 21.60 -4.02
N LEU A 368 1.30 20.65 -4.67
CA LEU A 368 0.82 19.43 -4.04
C LEU A 368 1.98 18.53 -3.59
N ALA A 369 2.98 18.32 -4.46
CA ALA A 369 4.16 17.53 -4.12
C ALA A 369 4.91 18.12 -2.92
N GLN A 370 5.12 19.44 -2.91
CA GLN A 370 5.79 20.13 -1.79
C GLN A 370 4.96 20.05 -0.49
N PHE A 371 3.65 20.07 -0.58
CA PHE A 371 2.79 19.88 0.59
C PHE A 371 2.92 18.45 1.15
N PHE A 372 2.83 17.42 0.31
CA PHE A 372 2.99 16.04 0.75
C PHE A 372 4.40 15.75 1.27
N LEU A 373 5.43 16.36 0.66
CA LEU A 373 6.80 16.26 1.16
C LEU A 373 6.92 16.77 2.60
N ARG A 374 6.33 17.94 2.89
CA ARG A 374 6.38 18.50 4.26
C ARG A 374 5.67 17.60 5.26
N GLN A 375 4.50 17.05 4.89
CA GLN A 375 3.79 16.10 5.76
C GLN A 375 4.60 14.84 6.00
N ALA A 376 5.09 14.19 4.94
CA ALA A 376 5.88 12.97 5.03
C ALA A 376 7.20 13.19 5.81
N ALA A 377 7.89 14.30 5.56
CA ALA A 377 9.12 14.65 6.27
C ALA A 377 8.89 14.83 7.78
N GLN A 378 7.78 15.46 8.16
CA GLN A 378 7.40 15.66 9.55
C GLN A 378 6.99 14.34 10.22
N GLU A 379 6.16 13.52 9.58
CA GLU A 379 5.72 12.22 10.10
C GLU A 379 6.88 11.23 10.26
N MET A 380 7.79 11.18 9.28
CA MET A 380 8.97 10.30 9.30
C MET A 380 10.16 10.89 10.08
N ARG A 381 10.06 12.14 10.57
CA ARG A 381 11.15 12.87 11.24
C ARG A 381 12.44 12.92 10.41
N LYS A 382 12.32 13.01 9.09
CA LYS A 382 13.46 13.14 8.17
C LYS A 382 13.58 14.57 7.66
N PRO A 383 14.77 15.18 7.62
CA PRO A 383 14.96 16.59 7.24
C PRO A 383 14.96 16.81 5.71
N PHE A 384 13.92 16.38 5.02
CA PHE A 384 13.74 16.69 3.61
C PHE A 384 13.29 18.15 3.43
N THR A 385 13.92 18.85 2.50
CA THR A 385 13.66 20.28 2.21
C THR A 385 13.02 20.53 0.85
N GLY A 386 13.17 19.58 -0.09
CA GLY A 386 12.65 19.76 -1.45
C GLY A 386 12.91 18.57 -2.35
N PHE A 387 12.75 18.82 -3.63
CA PHE A 387 13.03 17.87 -4.72
C PHE A 387 14.23 18.33 -5.51
N SER A 388 15.04 17.40 -6.01
CA SER A 388 16.11 17.70 -6.97
C SER A 388 15.53 18.16 -8.31
N ALA A 389 16.34 18.76 -9.17
CA ALA A 389 15.88 19.27 -10.46
C ALA A 389 15.30 18.17 -11.37
N ASP A 390 15.95 17.00 -11.40
CA ASP A 390 15.48 15.81 -12.12
C ASP A 390 14.15 15.27 -11.55
N ALA A 391 13.97 15.32 -10.22
CA ALA A 391 12.71 14.95 -9.59
C ALA A 391 11.57 15.92 -9.95
N GLN A 392 11.83 17.23 -9.97
CA GLN A 392 10.84 18.22 -10.35
C GLN A 392 10.39 18.03 -11.80
N GLU A 393 11.33 17.77 -12.71
CA GLU A 393 11.02 17.50 -14.11
C GLU A 393 10.20 16.21 -14.24
N ALA A 394 10.59 15.12 -13.56
CA ALA A 394 9.89 13.86 -13.58
C ALA A 394 8.45 13.98 -13.02
N LEU A 395 8.25 14.76 -11.95
CA LEU A 395 6.92 15.05 -11.41
C LEU A 395 6.01 15.74 -12.45
N GLN A 396 6.56 16.67 -13.25
CA GLN A 396 5.80 17.41 -14.28
C GLN A 396 5.50 16.57 -15.53
N GLN A 397 6.36 15.60 -15.84
CA GLN A 397 6.21 14.74 -17.04
C GLN A 397 5.30 13.53 -16.80
N ALA A 398 5.14 13.11 -15.56
CA ALA A 398 4.32 11.94 -15.22
C ALA A 398 2.83 12.13 -15.55
N GLU A 399 2.18 11.07 -15.99
CA GLU A 399 0.77 11.09 -16.39
C GLU A 399 -0.20 11.12 -15.20
N TRP A 400 0.22 10.64 -14.03
CA TRP A 400 -0.58 10.57 -12.81
C TRP A 400 -1.96 9.92 -13.05
N LYS A 401 -1.99 8.66 -13.44
CA LYS A 401 -3.22 7.93 -13.77
C LYS A 401 -4.20 7.87 -12.60
N GLU A 402 -3.68 7.75 -11.37
CA GLU A 402 -4.46 7.84 -10.14
C GLU A 402 -4.43 9.24 -9.50
N ASN A 403 -4.05 10.24 -10.26
CA ASN A 403 -4.11 11.65 -9.89
C ASN A 403 -3.31 12.00 -8.60
N ILE A 404 -3.92 12.76 -7.67
CA ILE A 404 -3.27 13.21 -6.42
C ILE A 404 -2.92 12.03 -5.51
N ARG A 405 -3.69 10.93 -5.56
CA ARG A 405 -3.39 9.73 -4.75
C ARG A 405 -2.04 9.14 -5.16
N GLU A 406 -1.81 8.98 -6.44
CA GLU A 406 -0.54 8.49 -6.97
C GLU A 406 0.61 9.45 -6.67
N LEU A 407 0.41 10.76 -6.86
CA LEU A 407 1.40 11.78 -6.52
C LEU A 407 1.79 11.71 -5.04
N LYS A 408 0.81 11.65 -4.15
CA LYS A 408 1.04 11.52 -2.70
C LYS A 408 1.86 10.28 -2.39
N ASN A 409 1.45 9.11 -2.90
CA ASN A 409 2.14 7.85 -2.69
C ASN A 409 3.59 7.90 -3.19
N SER A 410 3.83 8.48 -4.37
CA SER A 410 5.19 8.65 -4.93
C SER A 410 6.07 9.52 -4.05
N VAL A 411 5.54 10.62 -3.52
CA VAL A 411 6.30 11.52 -2.62
C VAL A 411 6.60 10.82 -1.29
N GLU A 412 5.63 10.15 -0.68
CA GLU A 412 5.81 9.40 0.56
C GLU A 412 6.83 8.27 0.38
N TYR A 413 6.74 7.53 -0.72
CA TYR A 413 7.72 6.52 -1.09
C TYR A 413 9.13 7.12 -1.24
N GLY A 414 9.23 8.27 -1.91
CA GLY A 414 10.49 9.01 -2.05
C GLY A 414 11.09 9.43 -0.71
N CYS A 415 10.27 9.86 0.24
CA CYS A 415 10.70 10.19 1.60
C CYS A 415 11.11 8.95 2.39
N LEU A 416 10.41 7.83 2.21
CA LEU A 416 10.70 6.59 2.92
C LEU A 416 12.08 6.04 2.54
N ASN A 417 12.35 5.95 1.23
CA ASN A 417 13.52 5.28 0.67
C ASN A 417 14.67 6.23 0.32
N GLY A 418 14.39 7.53 0.20
CA GLY A 418 15.38 8.54 -0.16
C GLY A 418 16.21 9.02 1.03
N TYR A 419 17.29 9.71 0.70
CA TYR A 419 18.19 10.34 1.67
C TYR A 419 18.04 11.87 1.64
N PRO A 420 17.87 12.52 2.82
CA PRO A 420 17.84 13.99 2.88
C PRO A 420 19.13 14.62 2.31
N PRO A 421 19.11 15.88 1.84
CA PRO A 421 18.04 16.85 2.02
C PRO A 421 17.01 16.89 0.89
N LEU A 422 17.25 16.25 -0.26
CA LEU A 422 16.39 16.32 -1.44
C LEU A 422 15.90 14.94 -1.86
N VAL A 423 14.64 14.85 -2.28
CA VAL A 423 14.09 13.65 -2.94
C VAL A 423 14.49 13.69 -4.40
N THR A 424 15.14 12.64 -4.91
CA THR A 424 15.54 12.49 -6.32
C THR A 424 14.51 11.72 -7.13
N ALA A 425 14.54 11.82 -8.46
CA ALA A 425 13.62 11.12 -9.35
C ALA A 425 13.65 9.61 -9.19
N GLU A 426 14.81 9.04 -8.86
CA GLU A 426 15.01 7.61 -8.63
C GLU A 426 14.13 7.08 -7.49
N TYR A 427 13.92 7.88 -6.45
CA TYR A 427 13.11 7.50 -5.28
C TYR A 427 11.62 7.83 -5.45
N LEU A 428 11.24 8.73 -6.37
CA LEU A 428 9.83 9.03 -6.65
C LEU A 428 9.12 7.90 -7.38
N PHE A 429 9.84 7.27 -8.32
CA PHE A 429 9.28 6.25 -9.19
C PHE A 429 10.05 4.95 -8.96
N PRO A 430 9.55 4.05 -8.08
CA PRO A 430 10.19 2.77 -7.89
C PRO A 430 10.23 2.05 -9.23
N ARG A 431 11.43 1.84 -9.74
CA ARG A 431 11.59 0.93 -10.88
C ARG A 431 11.08 -0.42 -10.40
N SER A 432 9.98 -0.88 -10.94
CA SER A 432 9.54 -2.25 -10.68
C SER A 432 10.73 -3.16 -10.99
N ALA A 433 10.99 -4.15 -10.14
CA ALA A 433 12.03 -5.15 -10.42
C ALA A 433 11.83 -5.77 -11.83
N ALA A 434 10.57 -5.84 -12.29
CA ALA A 434 10.20 -6.19 -13.66
C ALA A 434 10.72 -5.17 -14.71
N ALA A 435 10.72 -3.87 -14.44
CA ALA A 435 11.26 -2.88 -15.38
C ALA A 435 12.79 -2.94 -15.46
N VAL A 436 13.47 -3.38 -14.41
CA VAL A 436 14.92 -3.69 -14.46
C VAL A 436 15.17 -4.96 -15.28
N LEU A 437 14.21 -5.88 -15.32
CA LEU A 437 14.31 -7.16 -16.06
C LEU A 437 13.66 -7.09 -17.46
N THR A 438 12.73 -6.16 -17.71
CA THR A 438 11.97 -6.07 -18.98
C THR A 438 12.13 -4.74 -19.71
N GLY A 439 12.75 -3.71 -19.08
CA GLY A 439 13.18 -2.50 -19.80
C GLY A 439 14.23 -2.89 -20.83
N GLU A 440 14.17 -2.31 -22.02
CA GLU A 440 15.06 -2.46 -23.17
C GLU A 440 16.56 -2.54 -22.79
N ILE A 441 16.92 -3.63 -22.09
CA ILE A 441 18.30 -3.98 -21.83
C ILE A 441 18.70 -4.83 -23.02
N ASP A 442 19.35 -4.21 -23.98
CA ASP A 442 19.96 -4.85 -25.13
C ASP A 442 21.11 -5.76 -24.65
N GLY A 443 20.74 -6.89 -24.04
CA GLY A 443 21.65 -7.94 -23.62
C GLY A 443 22.33 -7.78 -22.24
N LEU A 444 23.00 -8.84 -21.81
CA LEU A 444 23.68 -8.98 -20.52
C LEU A 444 24.73 -7.88 -20.25
N LYS A 445 25.37 -7.37 -21.30
CA LYS A 445 26.39 -6.30 -21.21
C LYS A 445 25.77 -5.01 -20.69
N SER A 446 24.62 -4.58 -21.27
CA SER A 446 23.91 -3.37 -20.87
C SER A 446 23.43 -3.46 -19.41
N ALA A 447 22.87 -4.60 -18.99
CA ALA A 447 22.48 -4.86 -17.61
C ALA A 447 23.67 -4.78 -16.63
N THR A 448 24.78 -5.37 -17.02
CA THR A 448 26.02 -5.34 -16.22
C THR A 448 26.60 -3.93 -16.11
N ASP A 449 26.52 -3.13 -17.16
CA ASP A 449 27.01 -1.75 -17.18
C ASP A 449 26.13 -0.82 -16.33
N VAL A 450 24.80 -1.03 -16.31
CA VAL A 450 23.88 -0.32 -15.41
C VAL A 450 24.19 -0.65 -13.95
N PHE A 451 24.35 -1.93 -13.62
CA PHE A 451 24.71 -2.35 -12.27
C PHE A 451 26.06 -1.77 -11.82
N LYS A 452 27.11 -1.88 -12.66
CA LYS A 452 28.43 -1.31 -12.35
C LYS A 452 28.36 0.20 -12.14
N ARG A 453 27.62 0.93 -12.99
CA ARG A 453 27.46 2.38 -12.88
C ARG A 453 26.82 2.77 -11.54
N THR A 454 25.74 2.13 -11.17
CA THR A 454 25.01 2.40 -9.92
C THR A 454 25.90 2.08 -8.72
N TYR A 455 26.53 0.91 -8.70
CA TYR A 455 27.34 0.47 -7.57
C TYR A 455 28.60 1.33 -7.37
N ILE A 456 29.32 1.70 -8.45
CA ILE A 456 30.48 2.58 -8.39
C ILE A 456 30.08 3.98 -7.89
N ARG A 457 28.94 4.53 -8.36
CA ARG A 457 28.44 5.83 -7.91
C ARG A 457 28.13 5.82 -6.42
N THR A 458 27.43 4.81 -5.91
CA THR A 458 27.11 4.66 -4.49
C THR A 458 28.38 4.62 -3.63
N VAL A 459 29.41 3.91 -4.08
CA VAL A 459 30.68 3.82 -3.33
C VAL A 459 31.45 5.15 -3.39
N LEU A 460 31.43 5.86 -4.53
CA LEU A 460 32.05 7.21 -4.63
C LEU A 460 31.33 8.20 -3.71
N GLU A 461 30.03 8.19 -3.64
CA GLU A 461 29.24 9.04 -2.73
C GLU A 461 29.58 8.74 -1.27
N LYS A 462 29.67 7.47 -0.87
CA LYS A 462 30.10 7.06 0.49
C LYS A 462 31.53 7.50 0.84
N THR A 463 32.37 7.67 -0.14
CA THR A 463 33.78 8.08 0.05
C THR A 463 34.02 9.56 -0.23
N GLY A 464 32.96 10.38 -0.38
CA GLY A 464 33.06 11.80 -0.68
C GLY A 464 33.81 12.12 -1.97
N GLY A 465 33.69 11.27 -3.00
CA GLY A 465 34.40 11.40 -4.28
C GLY A 465 35.86 10.91 -4.28
N ASN A 466 36.35 10.38 -3.15
CA ASN A 466 37.74 9.89 -3.06
C ASN A 466 37.93 8.56 -3.80
N GLN A 467 38.45 8.63 -5.03
CA GLN A 467 38.65 7.48 -5.90
C GLN A 467 39.60 6.41 -5.32
N THR A 468 40.55 6.80 -4.48
CA THR A 468 41.48 5.83 -3.86
C THR A 468 40.78 5.02 -2.78
N ALA A 469 39.98 5.69 -1.93
CA ALA A 469 39.16 5.01 -0.93
C ALA A 469 38.07 4.17 -1.57
N ALA A 470 37.41 4.66 -2.63
CA ALA A 470 36.43 3.92 -3.39
C ALA A 470 37.02 2.66 -4.04
N ALA A 471 38.19 2.74 -4.64
CA ALA A 471 38.87 1.58 -5.24
C ALA A 471 39.22 0.50 -4.20
N SER A 472 39.58 0.93 -2.98
CA SER A 472 39.86 0.00 -1.87
C SER A 472 38.56 -0.71 -1.42
N ILE A 473 37.43 -0.03 -1.30
CA ILE A 473 36.12 -0.64 -0.96
C ILE A 473 35.65 -1.60 -2.05
N LEU A 474 35.82 -1.20 -3.32
CA LEU A 474 35.47 -2.02 -4.49
C LEU A 474 36.42 -3.19 -4.72
N LYS A 475 37.53 -3.27 -3.96
CA LYS A 475 38.61 -4.28 -4.12
C LYS A 475 39.18 -4.34 -5.55
N ILE A 476 39.36 -3.17 -6.19
CA ILE A 476 39.94 -3.03 -7.53
C ILE A 476 41.05 -1.98 -7.50
N GLN A 477 41.91 -1.99 -8.54
CA GLN A 477 42.96 -0.99 -8.67
C GLN A 477 42.36 0.39 -9.04
N ARG A 478 42.91 1.49 -8.49
CA ARG A 478 42.46 2.88 -8.77
C ARG A 478 42.46 3.20 -10.28
N THR A 479 43.49 2.71 -11.01
CA THR A 479 43.59 2.88 -12.46
C THR A 479 42.46 2.19 -13.21
N TYR A 480 42.06 1.02 -12.74
CA TYR A 480 40.91 0.29 -13.29
C TYR A 480 39.57 1.00 -12.99
N LEU A 481 39.40 1.49 -11.76
CA LEU A 481 38.25 2.30 -11.40
C LEU A 481 38.13 3.54 -12.30
N SER A 482 39.23 4.28 -12.51
CA SER A 482 39.23 5.48 -13.36
C SER A 482 38.87 5.15 -14.83
N ARG A 483 39.27 3.99 -15.33
CA ARG A 483 38.90 3.50 -16.68
C ARG A 483 37.42 3.16 -16.73
N LEU A 484 36.89 2.41 -15.74
CA LEU A 484 35.47 2.09 -15.65
C LEU A 484 34.59 3.34 -15.53
N MET A 485 35.00 4.32 -14.77
CA MET A 485 34.26 5.60 -14.66
C MET A 485 34.14 6.32 -16.02
N LYS A 486 35.21 6.30 -16.83
CA LYS A 486 35.17 6.86 -18.21
C LYS A 486 34.28 6.05 -19.12
N GLU A 487 34.41 4.71 -19.11
CA GLU A 487 33.59 3.80 -19.94
C GLU A 487 32.09 3.91 -19.61
N LEU A 488 31.76 4.09 -18.32
CA LEU A 488 30.40 4.17 -17.82
C LEU A 488 29.84 5.61 -17.71
N ASN A 489 30.58 6.63 -18.19
CA ASN A 489 30.20 8.05 -18.10
C ASN A 489 29.82 8.52 -16.66
N ILE A 490 30.57 8.07 -15.67
CA ILE A 490 30.40 8.49 -14.26
C ILE A 490 31.24 9.75 -14.06
N LYS A 491 30.59 10.87 -13.77
CA LYS A 491 31.26 12.11 -13.35
C LYS A 491 31.54 12.05 -11.84
N ASN A 492 32.67 12.63 -11.44
CA ASN A 492 33.02 12.81 -10.01
C ASN A 492 32.02 13.68 -9.29
#